data_693e053cb3054398fe90cdb206bfbef9
#
_entry.id   693e053cb3054398fe90cdb206bfbef9
#
_cell.length_a   1.000
_cell.length_b   1.000
_cell.length_c   1.000
_cell.angle_alpha   90.00
_cell.angle_beta   90.00
_cell.angle_gamma   90.00
#
_symmetry.space_group_name_H-M   'P 1'
#
loop_
_entity.id
_entity.type
_entity.pdbx_description
1 polymer ?
#
loop_
_entity_poly.entity_id
_entity_poly.type
_entity_poly.pdbx_seq_one_letter_code
_entity_poly.pdbx_strand_id
1 'polypeptide(L)'
;MPKQCCCDSKTTFRTEEERKKLIHRLNRIEGQIRGIRHMIETDAYCTDVLTQSAAVSAAISGFNKELIGYHIKGCVTRDIRAGEDETVDELLQVLQKLMR
;
A
#
# COMPACT_ATOMS: atom_id res chain seq x y z
N MET A 1 14.47 21.91 -4.44
CA MET A 1 13.94 21.02 -4.75
C MET A 1 13.35 20.43 -3.70
N PRO A 2 12.45 20.06 -3.84
CA PRO A 2 11.85 19.59 -2.83
C PRO A 2 12.31 18.33 -2.45
N LYS A 3 12.38 18.08 -1.46
CA LYS A 3 12.74 17.09 -1.08
C LYS A 3 11.80 16.43 -0.84
N GLN A 4 11.37 15.84 -0.92
CA GLN A 4 10.53 15.21 -0.82
C GLN A 4 10.53 14.03 -0.28
N CYS A 5 11.06 13.57 0.20
CA CYS A 5 11.12 12.33 0.71
C CYS A 5 10.55 12.23 2.04
N CYS A 6 10.08 11.08 2.41
CA CYS A 6 9.47 10.87 3.68
C CYS A 6 10.45 11.06 4.82
N CYS A 7 11.73 11.07 4.54
CA CYS A 7 12.71 11.21 5.58
C CYS A 7 12.75 12.60 6.16
N ASP A 8 12.52 13.59 5.35
CA ASP A 8 12.64 14.96 5.83
C ASP A 8 11.46 15.43 6.63
N SER A 9 10.27 15.21 6.16
CA SER A 9 9.09 15.76 6.77
C SER A 9 8.06 14.72 7.10
N LYS A 10 8.42 13.45 6.97
CA LYS A 10 7.48 12.34 7.15
C LYS A 10 6.36 12.37 6.14
N THR A 11 6.58 13.02 5.03
CA THR A 11 5.66 12.96 3.91
C THR A 11 6.41 12.41 2.71
N THR A 12 5.67 11.91 1.76
CA THR A 12 6.25 11.32 0.57
C THR A 12 5.82 12.10 -0.65
N PHE A 13 6.76 12.35 -1.53
CA PHE A 13 6.44 12.97 -2.80
C PHE A 13 6.13 11.89 -3.82
N ARG A 14 5.01 12.00 -4.50
CA ARG A 14 4.62 11.10 -5.56
C ARG A 14 4.24 11.89 -6.78
N THR A 15 4.47 11.31 -7.95
CA THR A 15 3.97 11.95 -9.15
C THR A 15 2.44 11.82 -9.17
N GLU A 16 1.81 12.66 -9.97
CA GLU A 16 0.37 12.60 -10.09
C GLU A 16 -0.09 11.25 -10.62
N GLU A 17 0.70 10.68 -11.51
CA GLU A 17 0.37 9.38 -12.07
C GLU A 17 0.42 8.29 -11.04
N GLU A 18 1.45 8.29 -10.21
CA GLU A 18 1.58 7.30 -9.14
C GLU A 18 0.43 7.42 -8.16
N ARG A 19 0.07 8.65 -7.80
CA ARG A 19 -1.04 8.87 -6.88
C ARG A 19 -2.33 8.33 -7.45
N LYS A 20 -2.58 8.60 -8.72
CA LYS A 20 -3.81 8.12 -9.34
C LYS A 20 -3.91 6.60 -9.35
N LYS A 21 -2.80 5.93 -9.63
CA LYS A 21 -2.82 4.48 -9.66
C LYS A 21 -3.10 3.90 -8.28
N LEU A 22 -2.48 4.48 -7.26
CA LEU A 22 -2.70 3.99 -5.90
C LEU A 22 -4.13 4.24 -5.44
N ILE A 23 -4.66 5.42 -5.74
CA ILE A 23 -6.02 5.74 -5.35
C ILE A 23 -7.01 4.87 -6.11
N HIS A 24 -6.75 4.59 -7.37
CA HIS A 24 -7.62 3.70 -8.14
C HIS A 24 -7.71 2.31 -7.51
N ARG A 25 -6.56 1.77 -7.08
CA ARG A 25 -6.55 0.48 -6.39
C ARG A 25 -7.36 0.54 -5.10
N LEU A 26 -7.19 1.62 -4.34
CA LEU A 26 -7.92 1.75 -3.08
C LEU A 26 -9.41 1.88 -3.30
N ASN A 27 -9.81 2.58 -4.36
CA ASN A 27 -11.24 2.70 -4.67
C ASN A 27 -11.86 1.34 -4.98
N ARG A 28 -11.13 0.50 -5.68
CA ARG A 28 -11.61 -0.84 -5.98
C ARG A 28 -11.73 -1.67 -4.71
N ILE A 29 -10.73 -1.56 -3.83
CA ILE A 29 -10.75 -2.29 -2.57
C ILE A 29 -11.91 -1.81 -1.70
N GLU A 30 -12.13 -0.52 -1.67
CA GLU A 30 -13.24 0.04 -0.92
C GLU A 30 -14.57 -0.53 -1.41
N GLY A 31 -14.73 -0.61 -2.73
CA GLY A 31 -15.95 -1.19 -3.29
C GLY A 31 -16.11 -2.66 -2.91
N GLN A 32 -15.01 -3.40 -2.91
CA GLN A 32 -15.06 -4.80 -2.53
C GLN A 32 -15.44 -4.97 -1.07
N ILE A 33 -14.94 -4.09 -0.21
CA ILE A 33 -15.30 -4.15 1.21
C ILE A 33 -16.78 -3.84 1.39
N ARG A 34 -17.31 -2.87 0.66
CA ARG A 34 -18.74 -2.60 0.72
C ARG A 34 -19.56 -3.79 0.27
N GLY A 35 -19.04 -4.52 -0.74
CA GLY A 35 -19.69 -5.73 -1.18
C GLY A 35 -19.74 -6.80 -0.11
N ILE A 36 -18.63 -6.95 0.62
CA ILE A 36 -18.59 -7.92 1.72
C ILE A 36 -19.60 -7.54 2.80
N ARG A 37 -19.68 -6.26 3.12
CA ARG A 37 -20.66 -5.81 4.13
C ARG A 37 -22.07 -6.15 3.68
N HIS A 38 -22.38 -5.94 2.41
CA HIS A 38 -23.68 -6.27 1.89
C HIS A 38 -23.95 -7.77 2.01
N MET A 39 -22.94 -8.59 1.78
CA MET A 39 -23.09 -10.02 1.93
C MET A 39 -23.44 -10.41 3.36
N ILE A 40 -22.81 -9.75 4.33
CA ILE A 40 -23.14 -10.00 5.72
C ILE A 40 -24.56 -9.55 6.02
N GLU A 41 -24.96 -8.40 5.49
CA GLU A 41 -26.30 -7.86 5.74
C GLU A 41 -27.39 -8.75 5.15
N THR A 42 -27.08 -9.47 4.07
CA THR A 42 -28.06 -10.32 3.41
C THR A 42 -27.87 -11.80 3.71
N ASP A 43 -27.02 -12.09 4.71
CA ASP A 43 -26.80 -13.46 5.18
C ASP A 43 -26.29 -14.40 4.10
N ALA A 44 -25.34 -13.91 3.29
CA ALA A 44 -24.73 -14.74 2.28
C ALA A 44 -23.99 -15.90 2.91
N TYR A 45 -23.77 -16.93 2.14
CA TYR A 45 -23.10 -18.14 2.62
C TYR A 45 -21.68 -17.83 3.07
N CYS A 46 -21.28 -18.39 4.20
CA CYS A 46 -19.99 -18.07 4.81
C CYS A 46 -18.80 -18.28 3.89
N THR A 47 -18.79 -19.37 3.16
CA THR A 47 -17.67 -19.65 2.27
C THR A 47 -17.54 -18.59 1.18
N ASP A 48 -18.68 -18.12 0.68
CA ASP A 48 -18.65 -17.07 -0.33
C ASP A 48 -18.10 -15.78 0.24
N VAL A 49 -18.46 -15.44 1.46
CA VAL A 49 -17.94 -14.25 2.12
C VAL A 49 -16.42 -14.37 2.30
N LEU A 50 -15.97 -15.54 2.73
CA LEU A 50 -14.54 -15.75 2.93
C LEU A 50 -13.77 -15.69 1.61
N THR A 51 -14.37 -16.16 0.54
CA THR A 51 -13.75 -16.08 -0.78
C THR A 51 -13.56 -14.61 -1.18
N GLN A 52 -14.56 -13.79 -0.94
CA GLN A 52 -14.45 -12.37 -1.24
C GLN A 52 -13.43 -11.69 -0.33
N SER A 53 -13.37 -12.10 0.93
CA SER A 53 -12.40 -11.56 1.85
C SER A 53 -10.98 -11.90 1.40
N ALA A 54 -10.76 -13.10 0.89
CA ALA A 54 -9.46 -13.49 0.36
C ALA A 54 -9.08 -12.62 -0.83
N ALA A 55 -10.05 -12.29 -1.67
CA ALA A 55 -9.79 -11.43 -2.82
C ALA A 55 -9.38 -10.03 -2.38
N VAL A 56 -10.01 -9.50 -1.32
CA VAL A 56 -9.63 -8.20 -0.79
C VAL A 56 -8.22 -8.24 -0.23
N SER A 57 -7.90 -9.32 0.48
CA SER A 57 -6.56 -9.48 1.02
C SER A 57 -5.51 -9.47 -0.08
N ALA A 58 -5.78 -10.16 -1.18
CA ALA A 58 -4.87 -10.17 -2.33
C ALA A 58 -4.76 -8.79 -2.95
N ALA A 59 -5.86 -8.06 -3.02
CA ALA A 59 -5.83 -6.72 -3.60
C ALA A 59 -5.02 -5.76 -2.73
N ILE A 60 -5.13 -5.90 -1.41
CA ILE A 60 -4.32 -5.09 -0.50
C ILE A 60 -2.84 -5.42 -0.67
N SER A 61 -2.51 -6.70 -0.82
CA SER A 61 -1.12 -7.08 -1.08
C SER A 61 -0.61 -6.44 -2.36
N GLY A 62 -1.44 -6.39 -3.40
CA GLY A 62 -1.05 -5.74 -4.64
C GLY A 62 -0.81 -4.25 -4.46
N PHE A 63 -1.66 -3.60 -3.67
CA PHE A 63 -1.48 -2.20 -3.34
C PHE A 63 -0.15 -2.00 -2.61
N ASN A 64 0.13 -2.86 -1.63
CA ASN A 64 1.36 -2.75 -0.85
C ASN A 64 2.59 -2.91 -1.73
N LYS A 65 2.55 -3.86 -2.66
CA LYS A 65 3.69 -4.08 -3.55
C LYS A 65 3.95 -2.87 -4.44
N GLU A 66 2.90 -2.27 -4.94
CA GLU A 66 3.07 -1.11 -5.80
C GLU A 66 3.63 0.07 -5.01
N LEU A 67 3.09 0.31 -3.83
CA LEU A 67 3.56 1.40 -2.99
C LEU A 67 5.02 1.21 -2.59
N ILE A 68 5.38 -0.02 -2.19
CA ILE A 68 6.76 -0.31 -1.83
C ILE A 68 7.68 -0.10 -3.02
N GLY A 69 7.23 -0.48 -4.21
CA GLY A 69 8.03 -0.27 -5.41
C GLY A 69 8.33 1.19 -5.65
N TYR A 70 7.32 2.05 -5.52
CA TYR A 70 7.53 3.49 -5.68
C TYR A 70 8.46 4.03 -4.61
N HIS A 71 8.30 3.54 -3.38
CA HIS A 71 9.12 4.00 -2.27
C HIS A 71 10.58 3.64 -2.48
N ILE A 72 10.84 2.41 -2.90
CA ILE A 72 12.22 1.97 -3.13
C ILE A 72 12.86 2.74 -4.27
N LYS A 73 12.15 2.90 -5.36
CA LYS A 73 12.71 3.58 -6.53
C LYS A 73 12.93 5.07 -6.28
N GLY A 74 12.09 5.65 -5.45
CA GLY A 74 12.18 7.08 -5.18
C GLY A 74 12.94 7.38 -3.91
N CYS A 75 12.24 7.32 -2.78
CA CYS A 75 12.79 7.78 -1.50
C CYS A 75 14.00 6.99 -1.04
N VAL A 76 13.90 5.66 -1.08
CA VAL A 76 14.98 4.84 -0.54
C VAL A 76 16.26 5.02 -1.36
N THR A 77 16.12 4.97 -2.67
CA THR A 77 17.29 5.12 -3.55
C THR A 77 17.94 6.48 -3.34
N ARG A 78 17.14 7.52 -3.26
CA ARG A 78 17.67 8.85 -3.07
C ARG A 78 18.38 8.98 -1.74
N ASP A 79 17.80 8.42 -0.68
CA ASP A 79 18.40 8.54 0.64
C ASP A 79 19.70 7.75 0.74
N ILE A 80 19.78 6.60 0.10
CA ILE A 80 21.02 5.83 0.10
C ILE A 80 22.12 6.63 -0.59
N ARG A 81 21.80 7.25 -1.71
CA ARG A 81 22.78 8.05 -2.44
C ARG A 81 23.22 9.27 -1.64
N ALA A 82 22.39 9.75 -0.75
CA ALA A 82 22.71 10.87 0.09
C ALA A 82 23.36 10.47 1.41
N GLY A 83 23.53 9.17 1.63
CA GLY A 83 24.15 8.69 2.85
C GLY A 83 23.18 8.53 4.01
N GLU A 84 21.87 8.60 3.73
CA GLU A 84 20.86 8.51 4.78
C GLU A 84 20.36 7.08 4.83
N ASP A 85 21.05 6.24 5.57
CA ASP A 85 20.73 4.81 5.57
C ASP A 85 19.57 4.43 6.48
N GLU A 86 19.07 5.36 7.28
CA GLU A 86 17.97 5.07 8.20
C GLU A 86 16.71 4.64 7.46
N THR A 87 16.54 5.14 6.25
CA THR A 87 15.37 4.79 5.46
C THR A 87 15.33 3.31 5.16
N VAL A 88 16.50 2.70 4.97
CA VAL A 88 16.56 1.26 4.71
C VAL A 88 16.09 0.48 5.93
N ASP A 89 16.53 0.89 7.11
CA ASP A 89 16.10 0.23 8.35
C ASP A 89 14.60 0.38 8.57
N GLU A 90 14.07 1.56 8.29
CA GLU A 90 12.64 1.80 8.38
C GLU A 90 11.87 0.85 7.48
N LEU A 91 12.33 0.72 6.24
CA LEU A 91 11.66 -0.15 5.28
C LEU A 91 11.69 -1.60 5.74
N LEU A 92 12.83 -2.03 6.26
CA LEU A 92 12.94 -3.40 6.74
C LEU A 92 11.94 -3.67 7.87
N GLN A 93 11.76 -2.73 8.78
CA GLN A 93 10.80 -2.90 9.85
C GLN A 93 9.38 -3.03 9.32
N VAL A 94 9.03 -2.21 8.33
CA VAL A 94 7.71 -2.27 7.74
C VAL A 94 7.50 -3.59 7.00
N LEU A 95 8.51 -4.03 6.25
CA LEU A 95 8.41 -5.28 5.53
C LEU A 95 8.19 -6.46 6.48
N GLN A 96 8.85 -6.44 7.63
CA GLN A 96 8.66 -7.50 8.60
C GLN A 96 7.22 -7.56 9.08
N LYS A 97 6.58 -6.42 9.25
CA LYS A 97 5.18 -6.38 9.64
C LYS A 97 4.27 -6.93 8.55
N LEU A 98 4.59 -6.63 7.31
CA LEU A 98 3.78 -7.07 6.19
C LEU A 98 3.91 -8.56 5.91
N MET A 99 5.05 -9.13 6.25
CA MET A 99 5.34 -10.51 5.91
C MET A 99 5.06 -11.48 7.03
N ARG A 100 4.46 -11.02 8.14
CA ARG A 100 4.16 -11.90 9.24
C ARG A 100 2.99 -12.84 9.03
#